data_852d5cea378fe17d02a845da08e41b48
#
_entry.id   852d5cea378fe17d02a845da08e41b48
#
_cell.length_a   1.000
_cell.length_b   1.000
_cell.length_c   1.000
_cell.angle_alpha   90.00
_cell.angle_beta   90.00
_cell.angle_gamma   90.00
#
_symmetry.space_group_name_H-M   'P 1'
#
loop_
_entity.id
_entity.type
_entity.pdbx_description
1 polymer ?
#
loop_
_entity_poly.entity_id
_entity_poly.type
_entity_poly.pdbx_seq_one_letter_code
_entity_poly.pdbx_strand_id
1 'polypeptide(L)'
;MNRRTLVALVAALAILAVVVAVVLRGAATDRRDQGLLVPGLKEQLNAIQRIVVTGPGNTAVATLERGADNWTVVERSHYAADVGRIRRNLLALAEARIVEEKTSNPDFYDRLGVQDVSAATAKGMLLTLTGGKQPVSVIIGQAASGSTNQTYARRADEPMSWLVTGQFDLGKTGGEWLDRSLTDIPAGRIQSVTITHPGLETLRISRDPKTDKSKASEGMVDFLVADVPAGRELSYPGVANGVAGVLAELELDDAQTREILGANPGKPVVARFVTTDGLAVETSAWRLPDGTRFTFIASGDGDAATEATAINARLGGWVYTVPSYKAEQLTRRLQELLAPASTP
;
A
#
# COMPACT_ATOMS: atom_id res chain seq x y z
N MET A 1 63.77 -30.32 -16.08
CA MET A 1 62.91 -29.11 -16.08
C MET A 1 63.26 -28.29 -14.85
N ASN A 2 63.62 -27.02 -14.99
CA ASN A 2 64.11 -26.20 -13.90
C ASN A 2 62.95 -25.79 -12.98
N ARG A 3 63.12 -25.83 -11.66
CA ARG A 3 62.05 -25.49 -10.68
C ARG A 3 61.37 -24.13 -10.98
N ARG A 4 62.14 -23.18 -11.53
CA ARG A 4 61.62 -21.86 -11.96
C ARG A 4 60.69 -21.95 -13.17
N THR A 5 60.93 -22.82 -14.12
CA THR A 5 60.06 -23.07 -15.29
C THR A 5 58.78 -23.77 -14.88
N LEU A 6 58.81 -24.69 -13.92
CA LEU A 6 57.61 -25.35 -13.38
C LEU A 6 56.69 -24.34 -12.66
N VAL A 7 57.26 -23.48 -11.81
CA VAL A 7 56.48 -22.44 -11.11
C VAL A 7 55.86 -21.44 -12.07
N ALA A 8 56.59 -21.02 -13.12
CA ALA A 8 56.05 -20.12 -14.13
C ALA A 8 54.91 -20.78 -14.93
N LEU A 9 54.99 -22.07 -15.22
CA LEU A 9 53.95 -22.80 -15.94
C LEU A 9 52.68 -22.98 -15.08
N VAL A 10 52.83 -23.26 -13.79
CA VAL A 10 51.70 -23.35 -12.86
C VAL A 10 51.03 -21.99 -12.66
N ALA A 11 51.81 -20.92 -12.57
CA ALA A 11 51.25 -19.55 -12.48
C ALA A 11 50.49 -19.15 -13.75
N ALA A 12 51.03 -19.47 -14.93
CA ALA A 12 50.35 -19.21 -16.20
C ALA A 12 49.03 -20.01 -16.33
N LEU A 13 49.04 -21.28 -15.88
CA LEU A 13 47.82 -22.12 -15.88
C LEU A 13 46.76 -21.58 -14.93
N ALA A 14 47.17 -21.09 -13.74
CA ALA A 14 46.26 -20.49 -12.77
C ALA A 14 45.62 -19.19 -13.31
N ILE A 15 46.40 -18.33 -13.97
CA ILE A 15 45.91 -17.12 -14.62
C ILE A 15 44.92 -17.48 -15.74
N LEU A 16 45.26 -18.46 -16.56
CA LEU A 16 44.38 -18.93 -17.65
C LEU A 16 43.06 -19.48 -17.08
N ALA A 17 43.09 -20.25 -16.00
CA ALA A 17 41.89 -20.77 -15.34
C ALA A 17 41.01 -19.66 -14.80
N VAL A 18 41.58 -18.58 -14.21
CA VAL A 18 40.85 -17.41 -13.75
C VAL A 18 40.21 -16.66 -14.92
N VAL A 19 40.96 -16.44 -16.02
CA VAL A 19 40.43 -15.78 -17.23
C VAL A 19 39.28 -16.59 -17.83
N VAL A 20 39.42 -17.90 -17.96
CA VAL A 20 38.38 -18.80 -18.46
C VAL A 20 37.15 -18.77 -17.54
N ALA A 21 37.34 -18.77 -16.20
CA ALA A 21 36.25 -18.69 -15.26
C ALA A 21 35.50 -17.36 -15.35
N VAL A 22 36.19 -16.24 -15.54
CA VAL A 22 35.59 -14.90 -15.73
C VAL A 22 34.81 -14.83 -17.05
N VAL A 23 35.40 -15.33 -18.15
CA VAL A 23 34.73 -15.37 -19.46
C VAL A 23 33.51 -16.29 -19.45
N LEU A 24 33.61 -17.46 -18.84
CA LEU A 24 32.46 -18.38 -18.73
C LEU A 24 31.34 -17.82 -17.83
N ARG A 25 31.69 -17.09 -16.76
CA ARG A 25 30.69 -16.39 -15.93
C ARG A 25 30.03 -15.27 -16.73
N GLY A 26 30.79 -14.45 -17.45
CA GLY A 26 30.24 -13.42 -18.33
C GLY A 26 29.31 -13.99 -19.39
N ALA A 27 29.73 -15.05 -20.10
CA ALA A 27 28.91 -15.73 -21.11
C ALA A 27 27.64 -16.41 -20.51
N ALA A 28 27.72 -16.89 -19.27
CA ALA A 28 26.57 -17.48 -18.59
C ALA A 28 25.54 -16.42 -18.14
N THR A 29 26.01 -15.24 -17.75
CA THR A 29 25.16 -14.09 -17.43
C THR A 29 24.47 -13.59 -18.70
N ASP A 30 25.23 -13.40 -19.77
CA ASP A 30 24.68 -12.92 -21.05
C ASP A 30 23.60 -13.87 -21.63
N ARG A 31 23.79 -15.20 -21.49
CA ARG A 31 22.76 -16.19 -21.89
C ARG A 31 21.52 -16.17 -21.03
N ARG A 32 21.65 -15.81 -19.75
CA ARG A 32 20.49 -15.70 -18.83
C ARG A 32 19.64 -14.47 -19.13
N ASP A 33 20.27 -13.41 -19.60
CA ASP A 33 19.62 -12.15 -19.93
C ASP A 33 19.05 -12.11 -21.36
N GLN A 34 19.43 -13.08 -22.22
CA GLN A 34 18.85 -13.20 -23.55
C GLN A 34 17.34 -13.40 -23.45
N GLY A 35 16.59 -12.49 -24.07
CA GLY A 35 15.14 -12.49 -24.07
C GLY A 35 14.49 -11.78 -22.90
N LEU A 36 15.23 -11.10 -22.02
CA LEU A 36 14.66 -10.20 -21.02
C LEU A 36 14.29 -8.84 -21.64
N LEU A 37 13.16 -8.28 -21.20
CA LEU A 37 12.77 -6.92 -21.60
C LEU A 37 13.80 -5.88 -21.16
N VAL A 38 14.34 -6.02 -19.96
CA VAL A 38 15.38 -5.13 -19.41
C VAL A 38 16.55 -5.98 -18.90
N PRO A 39 17.53 -6.31 -19.78
CA PRO A 39 18.71 -7.06 -19.37
C PRO A 39 19.50 -6.36 -18.27
N GLY A 40 20.03 -7.11 -17.30
CA GLY A 40 20.87 -6.60 -16.23
C GLY A 40 20.13 -5.77 -15.15
N LEU A 41 18.81 -5.66 -15.21
CA LEU A 41 18.04 -4.95 -14.18
C LEU A 41 18.07 -5.67 -12.82
N LYS A 42 18.05 -7.00 -12.84
CA LYS A 42 18.00 -7.83 -11.62
C LYS A 42 19.16 -7.55 -10.67
N GLU A 43 20.34 -7.37 -11.21
CA GLU A 43 21.59 -7.09 -10.48
C GLU A 43 21.62 -5.66 -9.92
N GLN A 44 20.75 -4.79 -10.40
CA GLN A 44 20.72 -3.37 -10.05
C GLN A 44 19.52 -2.99 -9.16
N LEU A 45 18.63 -3.92 -8.85
CA LEU A 45 17.41 -3.62 -8.08
C LEU A 45 17.71 -2.91 -6.74
N ASN A 46 18.79 -3.32 -6.07
CA ASN A 46 19.19 -2.69 -4.81
C ASN A 46 19.79 -1.28 -4.97
N ALA A 47 20.21 -0.93 -6.18
CA ALA A 47 20.75 0.41 -6.47
C ALA A 47 19.67 1.43 -6.87
N ILE A 48 18.44 0.96 -7.17
CA ILE A 48 17.34 1.86 -7.53
C ILE A 48 17.03 2.77 -6.35
N GLN A 49 17.02 4.10 -6.61
CA GLN A 49 16.78 5.14 -5.62
C GLN A 49 15.43 5.86 -5.86
N ARG A 50 14.96 5.87 -7.10
CA ARG A 50 13.74 6.57 -7.47
C ARG A 50 12.97 5.79 -8.51
N ILE A 51 11.66 5.75 -8.35
CA ILE A 51 10.70 5.15 -9.27
C ILE A 51 9.66 6.21 -9.57
N VAL A 52 9.41 6.47 -10.85
CA VAL A 52 8.34 7.39 -11.28
C VAL A 52 7.35 6.61 -12.11
N VAL A 53 6.09 6.69 -11.74
CA VAL A 53 4.96 6.16 -12.49
C VAL A 53 4.22 7.34 -13.10
N THR A 54 4.19 7.40 -14.43
CA THR A 54 3.53 8.46 -15.18
C THR A 54 2.37 7.87 -15.99
N GLY A 55 1.21 8.45 -15.82
CA GLY A 55 0.00 8.08 -16.53
C GLY A 55 -0.25 8.92 -17.79
N PRO A 56 -1.40 8.70 -18.46
CA PRO A 56 -1.82 9.44 -19.64
C PRO A 56 -1.79 10.96 -19.44
N GLY A 57 -1.41 11.69 -20.50
CA GLY A 57 -1.26 13.15 -20.47
C GLY A 57 -0.06 13.62 -19.61
N ASN A 58 0.95 12.76 -19.42
CA ASN A 58 2.09 12.99 -18.52
C ASN A 58 1.67 13.25 -17.06
N THR A 59 0.53 12.68 -16.63
CA THR A 59 0.07 12.84 -15.26
C THR A 59 0.98 12.07 -14.30
N ALA A 60 1.55 12.73 -13.30
CA ALA A 60 2.29 12.06 -12.24
C ALA A 60 1.31 11.21 -11.39
N VAL A 61 1.45 9.90 -11.44
CA VAL A 61 0.68 8.96 -10.61
C VAL A 61 1.35 8.80 -9.26
N ALA A 62 2.64 8.49 -9.26
CA ALA A 62 3.45 8.38 -8.05
C ALA A 62 4.93 8.58 -8.35
N THR A 63 5.60 9.31 -7.48
CA THR A 63 7.05 9.37 -7.38
C THR A 63 7.47 8.72 -6.07
N LEU A 64 8.21 7.64 -6.18
CA LEU A 64 8.69 6.88 -5.04
C LEU A 64 10.17 7.15 -4.86
N GLU A 65 10.57 7.57 -3.67
CA GLU A 65 11.97 7.82 -3.33
C GLU A 65 12.41 6.91 -2.19
N ARG A 66 13.61 6.39 -2.33
CA ARG A 66 14.24 5.55 -1.33
C ARG A 66 14.94 6.41 -0.31
N GLY A 67 14.44 6.42 0.92
CA GLY A 67 15.11 7.01 2.08
C GLY A 67 16.15 6.06 2.68
N ALA A 68 16.67 6.42 3.86
CA ALA A 68 17.64 5.60 4.58
C ALA A 68 17.04 4.24 5.00
N ASP A 69 15.82 4.25 5.53
CA ASP A 69 15.19 3.07 6.12
C ASP A 69 14.02 2.52 5.29
N ASN A 70 13.37 3.37 4.49
CA ASN A 70 12.14 3.00 3.78
C ASN A 70 11.99 3.72 2.44
N TRP A 71 10.97 3.33 1.69
CA TRP A 71 10.48 4.04 0.52
C TRP A 71 9.36 4.99 0.90
N THR A 72 9.28 6.14 0.24
CA THR A 72 8.25 7.15 0.48
C THR A 72 7.62 7.63 -0.82
N VAL A 73 6.40 8.18 -0.73
CA VAL A 73 5.66 8.78 -1.85
C VAL A 73 5.79 10.29 -1.77
N VAL A 74 6.44 10.90 -2.75
CA VAL A 74 6.77 12.35 -2.77
C VAL A 74 5.50 13.20 -2.76
N GLU A 75 4.52 12.86 -3.60
CA GLU A 75 3.24 13.59 -3.73
C GLU A 75 2.36 13.46 -2.48
N ARG A 76 2.77 12.66 -1.50
CA ARG A 76 2.13 12.49 -0.19
C ARG A 76 3.05 12.93 0.95
N SER A 77 3.83 14.00 0.68
CA SER A 77 4.76 14.59 1.67
C SER A 77 5.72 13.56 2.28
N HIS A 78 6.18 12.61 1.45
CA HIS A 78 7.05 11.51 1.86
C HIS A 78 6.42 10.54 2.89
N TYR A 79 5.11 10.32 2.80
CA TYR A 79 4.48 9.22 3.55
C TYR A 79 5.07 7.87 3.11
N ALA A 80 5.08 6.90 4.03
CA ALA A 80 5.60 5.56 3.77
C ALA A 80 4.90 4.89 2.58
N ALA A 81 5.70 4.30 1.69
CA ALA A 81 5.21 3.57 0.52
C ALA A 81 5.01 2.08 0.81
N ASP A 82 4.11 1.43 0.05
CA ASP A 82 3.96 -0.03 0.02
C ASP A 82 5.20 -0.68 -0.63
N VAL A 83 6.15 -1.06 0.22
CA VAL A 83 7.38 -1.76 -0.19
C VAL A 83 7.07 -3.09 -0.89
N GLY A 84 5.98 -3.76 -0.51
CA GLY A 84 5.53 -4.98 -1.14
C GLY A 84 5.14 -4.76 -2.60
N ARG A 85 4.35 -3.71 -2.90
CA ARG A 85 3.98 -3.31 -4.27
C ARG A 85 5.19 -2.91 -5.08
N ILE A 86 6.09 -2.10 -4.51
CA ILE A 86 7.36 -1.72 -5.15
C ILE A 86 8.15 -2.97 -5.56
N ARG A 87 8.34 -3.89 -4.61
CA ARG A 87 9.10 -5.11 -4.83
C ARG A 87 8.48 -5.99 -5.91
N ARG A 88 7.15 -6.18 -5.89
CA ARG A 88 6.43 -6.96 -6.91
C ARG A 88 6.66 -6.39 -8.31
N ASN A 89 6.48 -5.08 -8.50
CA ASN A 89 6.67 -4.45 -9.81
C ASN A 89 8.14 -4.48 -10.28
N LEU A 90 9.09 -4.21 -9.40
CA LEU A 90 10.52 -4.29 -9.73
C LEU A 90 10.95 -5.70 -10.13
N LEU A 91 10.50 -6.72 -9.40
CA LEU A 91 10.79 -8.11 -9.73
C LEU A 91 10.11 -8.54 -11.03
N ALA A 92 8.83 -8.16 -11.21
CA ALA A 92 8.12 -8.44 -12.46
C ALA A 92 8.85 -7.85 -13.67
N LEU A 93 9.36 -6.61 -13.57
CA LEU A 93 10.13 -6.00 -14.66
C LEU A 93 11.51 -6.65 -14.88
N ALA A 94 12.22 -6.97 -13.79
CA ALA A 94 13.53 -7.60 -13.86
C ALA A 94 13.49 -9.04 -14.43
N GLU A 95 12.36 -9.71 -14.31
CA GLU A 95 12.12 -11.08 -14.77
C GLU A 95 11.26 -11.14 -16.03
N ALA A 96 10.83 -9.99 -16.57
CA ALA A 96 10.00 -9.90 -17.77
C ALA A 96 10.72 -10.46 -18.99
N ARG A 97 10.27 -11.62 -19.49
CA ARG A 97 10.82 -12.27 -20.69
C ARG A 97 9.98 -11.91 -21.91
N ILE A 98 10.66 -11.61 -22.99
CA ILE A 98 10.04 -11.41 -24.29
C ILE A 98 9.48 -12.75 -24.77
N VAL A 99 8.17 -12.80 -24.98
CA VAL A 99 7.45 -13.96 -25.51
C VAL A 99 7.31 -13.82 -27.01
N GLU A 100 6.99 -12.61 -27.48
CA GLU A 100 6.73 -12.34 -28.89
C GLU A 100 6.94 -10.85 -29.22
N GLU A 101 7.52 -10.57 -30.36
CA GLU A 101 7.53 -9.22 -30.98
C GLU A 101 6.14 -8.87 -31.51
N LYS A 102 5.65 -7.65 -31.26
CA LYS A 102 4.31 -7.25 -31.71
C LYS A 102 4.36 -6.22 -32.83
N THR A 103 4.70 -4.99 -32.55
CA THR A 103 4.69 -3.94 -33.59
C THR A 103 5.66 -2.83 -33.27
N SER A 104 6.24 -2.25 -34.32
CA SER A 104 6.99 -0.98 -34.28
C SER A 104 6.22 0.17 -34.91
N ASN A 105 4.99 -0.07 -35.43
CA ASN A 105 4.16 0.96 -36.02
C ASN A 105 3.31 1.65 -34.93
N PRO A 106 3.48 2.98 -34.70
CA PRO A 106 2.73 3.74 -33.71
C PRO A 106 1.22 3.67 -33.86
N ASP A 107 0.70 3.48 -35.07
CA ASP A 107 -0.75 3.41 -35.33
C ASP A 107 -1.42 2.20 -34.63
N PHE A 108 -0.62 1.21 -34.26
CA PHE A 108 -1.13 0.01 -33.58
C PHE A 108 -0.86 -0.02 -32.08
N TYR A 109 -0.13 0.96 -31.52
CA TYR A 109 0.17 1.00 -30.09
C TYR A 109 -1.07 1.13 -29.21
N ASP A 110 -2.11 1.79 -29.70
CA ASP A 110 -3.38 1.94 -28.98
C ASP A 110 -4.02 0.59 -28.64
N ARG A 111 -3.92 -0.39 -29.53
CA ARG A 111 -4.48 -1.74 -29.32
C ARG A 111 -3.80 -2.50 -28.20
N LEU A 112 -2.54 -2.19 -27.96
CA LEU A 112 -1.70 -2.84 -26.95
C LEU A 112 -1.56 -1.99 -25.67
N GLY A 113 -1.98 -0.71 -25.73
CA GLY A 113 -1.82 0.25 -24.66
C GLY A 113 -0.37 0.69 -24.43
N VAL A 114 0.47 0.68 -25.48
CA VAL A 114 1.90 1.04 -25.40
C VAL A 114 2.24 2.37 -26.08
N GLN A 115 1.23 3.24 -26.26
CA GLN A 115 1.40 4.62 -26.74
C GLN A 115 2.27 5.41 -25.77
N ASP A 116 2.90 6.49 -26.27
CA ASP A 116 3.54 7.44 -25.41
C ASP A 116 2.53 8.09 -24.45
N VAL A 117 2.88 8.13 -23.18
CA VAL A 117 1.99 8.63 -22.11
C VAL A 117 1.74 10.14 -22.20
N SER A 118 2.46 10.86 -23.08
CA SER A 118 2.15 12.27 -23.40
C SER A 118 0.77 12.44 -24.03
N ALA A 119 0.27 11.42 -24.71
CA ALA A 119 -1.10 11.40 -25.21
C ALA A 119 -2.10 11.23 -24.05
N ALA A 120 -3.08 12.13 -23.96
CA ALA A 120 -4.14 12.04 -22.94
C ALA A 120 -5.02 10.77 -23.09
N THR A 121 -5.04 10.19 -24.29
CA THR A 121 -5.77 8.96 -24.63
C THR A 121 -4.94 7.69 -24.46
N ALA A 122 -3.68 7.80 -23.99
CA ALA A 122 -2.85 6.63 -23.71
C ALA A 122 -3.55 5.69 -22.73
N LYS A 123 -3.32 4.39 -22.86
CA LYS A 123 -3.95 3.36 -22.00
C LYS A 123 -2.93 2.71 -21.07
N GLY A 124 -1.65 2.87 -21.35
CA GLY A 124 -0.57 2.36 -20.54
C GLY A 124 0.00 3.41 -19.59
N MET A 125 1.00 2.99 -18.84
CA MET A 125 1.74 3.83 -17.91
C MET A 125 3.23 3.71 -18.16
N LEU A 126 3.96 4.82 -18.03
CA LEU A 126 5.41 4.85 -18.08
C LEU A 126 5.98 4.61 -16.67
N LEU A 127 6.80 3.58 -16.55
CA LEU A 127 7.58 3.26 -15.38
C LEU A 127 9.04 3.66 -15.63
N THR A 128 9.54 4.64 -14.86
CA THR A 128 10.92 5.11 -14.94
C THR A 128 11.67 4.79 -13.65
N LEU A 129 12.81 4.12 -13.77
CA LEU A 129 13.69 3.74 -12.66
C LEU A 129 15.01 4.49 -12.77
N THR A 130 15.49 5.07 -11.67
CA THR A 130 16.78 5.75 -11.60
C THR A 130 17.57 5.34 -10.34
N GLY A 131 18.89 5.58 -10.35
CA GLY A 131 19.81 5.17 -9.27
C GLY A 131 20.64 3.94 -9.60
N GLY A 132 20.28 3.16 -10.63
CA GLY A 132 21.10 2.09 -11.19
C GLY A 132 22.18 2.63 -12.13
N LYS A 133 22.85 1.73 -12.87
CA LYS A 133 23.93 2.08 -13.84
C LYS A 133 23.42 2.99 -14.95
N GLN A 134 22.19 2.75 -15.41
CA GLN A 134 21.51 3.56 -16.42
C GLN A 134 20.04 3.69 -16.03
N PRO A 135 19.38 4.81 -16.36
CA PRO A 135 17.94 4.92 -16.23
C PRO A 135 17.22 3.86 -17.07
N VAL A 136 16.13 3.33 -16.55
CA VAL A 136 15.25 2.40 -17.27
C VAL A 136 13.89 3.04 -17.41
N SER A 137 13.37 3.09 -18.63
CA SER A 137 12.05 3.65 -18.92
C SER A 137 11.26 2.67 -19.79
N VAL A 138 10.15 2.16 -19.25
CA VAL A 138 9.31 1.16 -19.91
C VAL A 138 7.85 1.57 -19.83
N ILE A 139 7.17 1.57 -20.96
CA ILE A 139 5.72 1.73 -21.02
C ILE A 139 5.11 0.34 -20.81
N ILE A 140 4.32 0.22 -19.77
CA ILE A 140 3.54 -0.96 -19.43
C ILE A 140 2.14 -0.76 -19.97
N GLY A 141 1.77 -1.60 -20.91
CA GLY A 141 0.47 -1.57 -21.61
C GLY A 141 -0.57 -2.45 -20.94
N GLN A 142 -1.50 -2.96 -21.76
CA GLN A 142 -2.59 -3.81 -21.30
C GLN A 142 -2.11 -5.24 -21.01
N ALA A 143 -2.79 -5.91 -20.09
CA ALA A 143 -2.64 -7.35 -19.92
C ALA A 143 -3.14 -8.08 -21.18
N ALA A 144 -2.46 -9.14 -21.56
CA ALA A 144 -2.86 -9.92 -22.74
C ALA A 144 -4.14 -10.71 -22.47
N SER A 145 -5.08 -10.65 -23.39
CA SER A 145 -6.31 -11.44 -23.31
C SER A 145 -5.99 -12.94 -23.31
N GLY A 146 -6.61 -13.68 -22.39
CA GLY A 146 -6.44 -15.14 -22.29
C GLY A 146 -5.18 -15.59 -21.54
N SER A 147 -4.40 -14.68 -20.98
CA SER A 147 -3.24 -14.99 -20.12
C SER A 147 -3.33 -14.22 -18.81
N THR A 148 -3.04 -14.90 -17.71
CA THR A 148 -3.00 -14.28 -16.37
C THR A 148 -1.61 -13.74 -16.02
N ASN A 149 -0.60 -13.95 -16.86
CA ASN A 149 0.78 -13.56 -16.57
C ASN A 149 1.53 -13.02 -17.80
N GLN A 150 0.83 -12.30 -18.67
CA GLN A 150 1.45 -11.65 -19.83
C GLN A 150 0.91 -10.23 -20.00
N THR A 151 1.80 -9.32 -20.35
CA THR A 151 1.51 -7.88 -20.50
C THR A 151 2.20 -7.37 -21.75
N TYR A 152 1.58 -6.45 -22.48
CA TYR A 152 2.25 -5.72 -23.55
C TYR A 152 3.14 -4.63 -22.96
N ALA A 153 4.34 -4.52 -23.49
CA ALA A 153 5.31 -3.52 -23.02
C ALA A 153 6.15 -2.96 -24.18
N ARG A 154 6.66 -1.74 -24.01
CA ARG A 154 7.58 -1.09 -24.93
C ARG A 154 8.63 -0.32 -24.13
N ARG A 155 9.92 -0.47 -24.49
CA ARG A 155 10.94 0.44 -23.97
C ARG A 155 10.65 1.83 -24.52
N ALA A 156 10.68 2.87 -23.70
CA ALA A 156 10.19 4.19 -24.08
C ALA A 156 10.99 4.84 -25.23
N ASP A 157 12.27 4.50 -25.35
CA ASP A 157 13.21 4.97 -26.35
C ASP A 157 13.26 4.12 -27.64
N GLU A 158 12.52 3.00 -27.69
CA GLU A 158 12.50 2.06 -28.81
C GLU A 158 11.10 2.02 -29.44
N PRO A 159 11.02 1.83 -30.80
CA PRO A 159 9.74 1.70 -31.44
C PRO A 159 9.10 0.33 -31.28
N MET A 160 9.91 -0.74 -31.04
CA MET A 160 9.38 -2.11 -30.94
C MET A 160 8.62 -2.31 -29.65
N SER A 161 7.44 -2.91 -29.74
CA SER A 161 6.62 -3.38 -28.63
C SER A 161 6.64 -4.91 -28.57
N TRP A 162 6.50 -5.43 -27.36
CA TRP A 162 6.57 -6.86 -27.09
C TRP A 162 5.42 -7.34 -26.23
N LEU A 163 5.08 -8.62 -26.37
CA LEU A 163 4.39 -9.37 -25.35
C LEU A 163 5.45 -9.94 -24.40
N VAL A 164 5.33 -9.66 -23.11
CA VAL A 164 6.28 -10.11 -22.09
C VAL A 164 5.57 -10.88 -20.98
N THR A 165 6.31 -11.74 -20.29
CA THR A 165 5.84 -12.35 -19.05
C THR A 165 5.84 -11.31 -17.92
N GLY A 166 4.88 -11.41 -17.02
CA GLY A 166 4.75 -10.59 -15.82
C GLY A 166 3.42 -9.86 -15.73
N GLN A 167 3.01 -9.63 -14.47
CA GLN A 167 1.89 -8.77 -14.11
C GLN A 167 2.43 -7.53 -13.42
N PHE A 168 1.86 -6.38 -13.79
CA PHE A 168 2.26 -5.09 -13.23
C PHE A 168 1.05 -4.43 -12.56
N ASP A 169 1.24 -3.99 -11.34
CA ASP A 169 0.25 -3.23 -10.57
C ASP A 169 0.82 -1.83 -10.31
N LEU A 170 0.66 -0.95 -11.30
CA LEU A 170 1.18 0.42 -11.24
C LEU A 170 0.24 1.41 -10.55
N GLY A 171 -0.94 0.96 -10.11
CA GLY A 171 -1.93 1.82 -9.49
C GLY A 171 -2.45 2.91 -10.45
N LYS A 172 -3.46 3.64 -10.02
CA LYS A 172 -4.01 4.77 -10.78
C LYS A 172 -3.84 6.10 -10.05
N THR A 173 -3.58 6.03 -8.75
CA THR A 173 -3.43 7.18 -7.85
C THR A 173 -2.24 7.01 -6.93
N GLY A 174 -1.69 8.11 -6.42
CA GLY A 174 -0.61 8.08 -5.44
C GLY A 174 -0.99 7.38 -4.13
N GLY A 175 -2.28 7.44 -3.75
CA GLY A 175 -2.79 6.76 -2.56
C GLY A 175 -2.64 5.24 -2.60
N GLU A 176 -2.70 4.64 -3.79
CA GLU A 176 -2.51 3.20 -3.96
C GLU A 176 -1.07 2.73 -3.73
N TRP A 177 -0.11 3.65 -3.69
CA TRP A 177 1.30 3.36 -3.42
C TRP A 177 1.70 3.52 -1.95
N LEU A 178 0.76 3.95 -1.09
CA LEU A 178 1.02 4.13 0.33
C LEU A 178 1.03 2.79 1.09
N ASP A 179 1.78 2.72 2.17
CA ASP A 179 1.57 1.70 3.20
C ASP A 179 0.21 1.97 3.86
N ARG A 180 -0.77 1.14 3.53
CA ARG A 180 -2.17 1.39 3.85
C ARG A 180 -2.57 0.98 5.26
N SER A 181 -1.75 0.21 5.96
CA SER A 181 -2.09 -0.32 7.29
C SER A 181 -2.16 0.79 8.33
N LEU A 182 -3.34 1.04 8.91
CA LEU A 182 -3.52 1.94 10.05
C LEU A 182 -3.52 1.16 11.37
N THR A 183 -4.51 0.30 11.58
CA THR A 183 -4.61 -0.55 12.76
C THR A 183 -5.15 -1.92 12.39
N ASP A 184 -4.78 -2.92 13.20
CA ASP A 184 -5.37 -4.26 13.14
C ASP A 184 -5.65 -4.73 14.57
N ILE A 185 -6.69 -4.15 15.19
CA ILE A 185 -7.13 -4.49 16.54
C ILE A 185 -8.46 -5.23 16.43
N PRO A 186 -8.46 -6.54 16.61
CA PRO A 186 -9.68 -7.35 16.45
C PRO A 186 -10.73 -7.02 17.51
N ALA A 187 -12.00 -7.14 17.16
CA ALA A 187 -13.12 -6.92 18.07
C ALA A 187 -13.00 -7.73 19.38
N GLY A 188 -12.38 -8.91 19.30
CA GLY A 188 -12.08 -9.75 20.46
C GLY A 188 -11.23 -9.08 21.54
N ARG A 189 -10.43 -8.06 21.21
CA ARG A 189 -9.66 -7.26 22.18
C ARG A 189 -10.44 -6.06 22.74
N ILE A 190 -11.50 -5.61 22.06
CA ILE A 190 -12.21 -4.40 22.48
C ILE A 190 -13.04 -4.67 23.74
N GLN A 191 -12.87 -3.79 24.72
CA GLN A 191 -13.66 -3.75 25.96
C GLN A 191 -14.79 -2.74 25.86
N SER A 192 -14.52 -1.54 25.32
CA SER A 192 -15.53 -0.49 25.19
C SER A 192 -15.20 0.49 24.07
N VAL A 193 -16.25 1.13 23.55
CA VAL A 193 -16.16 2.22 22.58
C VAL A 193 -17.00 3.38 23.05
N THR A 194 -16.47 4.60 22.96
CA THR A 194 -17.19 5.84 23.22
C THR A 194 -17.03 6.77 22.04
N ILE A 195 -18.13 7.19 21.42
CA ILE A 195 -18.11 8.18 20.32
C ILE A 195 -18.82 9.44 20.77
N THR A 196 -18.11 10.55 20.78
CA THR A 196 -18.60 11.86 21.23
C THR A 196 -18.69 12.80 20.03
N HIS A 197 -19.90 13.27 19.77
CA HIS A 197 -20.18 14.29 18.77
C HIS A 197 -20.29 15.67 19.44
N PRO A 198 -19.68 16.73 18.88
CA PRO A 198 -19.81 18.07 19.43
C PRO A 198 -21.27 18.51 19.50
N GLY A 199 -21.77 18.76 20.73
CA GLY A 199 -23.13 19.25 20.97
C GLY A 199 -24.26 18.23 20.78
N LEU A 200 -23.94 16.96 20.67
CA LEU A 200 -24.88 15.85 20.52
C LEU A 200 -24.67 14.79 21.62
N GLU A 201 -25.54 13.78 21.60
CA GLU A 201 -25.42 12.61 22.48
C GLU A 201 -24.13 11.83 22.26
N THR A 202 -23.62 11.23 23.32
CA THR A 202 -22.47 10.33 23.27
C THR A 202 -22.94 8.88 23.11
N LEU A 203 -22.46 8.19 22.07
CA LEU A 203 -22.67 6.76 21.92
C LEU A 203 -21.68 6.01 22.83
N ARG A 204 -22.20 5.11 23.68
CA ARG A 204 -21.40 4.23 24.53
C ARG A 204 -21.73 2.79 24.23
N ILE A 205 -20.70 2.03 23.95
CA ILE A 205 -20.75 0.61 23.63
C ILE A 205 -19.81 -0.12 24.57
N SER A 206 -20.23 -1.25 25.11
CA SER A 206 -19.40 -2.09 25.96
C SER A 206 -19.56 -3.55 25.59
N ARG A 207 -18.50 -4.33 25.82
CA ARG A 207 -18.54 -5.79 25.66
C ARG A 207 -19.68 -6.37 26.49
N ASP A 208 -20.46 -7.29 25.93
CA ASP A 208 -21.45 -8.05 26.68
C ASP A 208 -20.73 -9.00 27.67
N PRO A 209 -20.95 -8.86 28.99
CA PRO A 209 -20.34 -9.74 29.97
C PRO A 209 -20.81 -11.21 29.85
N LYS A 210 -21.90 -11.46 29.12
CA LYS A 210 -22.39 -12.81 28.83
C LYS A 210 -21.71 -13.45 27.63
N THR A 211 -20.86 -12.73 26.89
CA THR A 211 -20.09 -13.29 25.77
C THR A 211 -19.27 -14.47 26.27
N ASP A 212 -19.48 -15.63 25.66
CA ASP A 212 -18.72 -16.85 25.95
C ASP A 212 -17.23 -16.62 25.64
N LYS A 213 -16.37 -16.94 26.62
CA LYS A 213 -14.92 -16.76 26.48
C LYS A 213 -14.33 -17.57 25.31
N SER A 214 -14.90 -18.74 24.99
CA SER A 214 -14.48 -19.55 23.86
C SER A 214 -14.78 -18.85 22.52
N LYS A 215 -15.95 -18.26 22.39
CA LYS A 215 -16.36 -17.48 21.22
C LYS A 215 -15.58 -16.17 21.11
N ALA A 216 -15.25 -15.56 22.23
CA ALA A 216 -14.43 -14.34 22.26
C ALA A 216 -13.02 -14.57 21.72
N SER A 217 -12.41 -15.74 21.98
CA SER A 217 -11.10 -16.14 21.43
C SER A 217 -11.15 -16.38 19.90
N GLU A 218 -12.34 -16.70 19.37
CA GLU A 218 -12.59 -16.84 17.92
C GLU A 218 -13.00 -15.51 17.26
N GLY A 219 -12.94 -14.38 18.00
CA GLY A 219 -13.33 -13.06 17.50
C GLY A 219 -14.84 -12.79 17.51
N MET A 220 -15.65 -13.73 17.96
CA MET A 220 -17.12 -13.60 18.08
C MET A 220 -17.49 -12.98 19.43
N VAL A 221 -17.55 -11.67 19.49
CA VAL A 221 -17.90 -10.90 20.70
C VAL A 221 -19.11 -10.06 20.41
N ASP A 222 -20.10 -10.10 21.32
CA ASP A 222 -21.25 -9.23 21.28
C ASP A 222 -21.01 -7.97 22.12
N PHE A 223 -21.62 -6.89 21.67
CA PHE A 223 -21.53 -5.58 22.32
C PHE A 223 -22.90 -5.00 22.61
N LEU A 224 -23.02 -4.40 23.76
CA LEU A 224 -24.22 -3.73 24.25
C LEU A 224 -24.11 -2.23 24.04
N VAL A 225 -25.20 -1.60 23.63
CA VAL A 225 -25.34 -0.15 23.53
C VAL A 225 -25.96 0.36 24.82
N ALA A 226 -25.27 1.30 25.47
CA ALA A 226 -25.82 2.00 26.64
C ALA A 226 -26.74 3.16 26.23
N ASP A 227 -27.52 3.65 27.20
CA ASP A 227 -28.32 4.86 27.09
C ASP A 227 -29.33 4.83 25.91
N VAL A 228 -29.85 3.65 25.56
CA VAL A 228 -30.94 3.52 24.59
C VAL A 228 -32.20 4.21 25.20
N PRO A 229 -32.81 5.20 24.50
CA PRO A 229 -33.96 5.93 25.04
C PRO A 229 -35.15 5.00 25.32
N ALA A 230 -35.88 5.28 26.37
CA ALA A 230 -37.07 4.50 26.74
C ALA A 230 -38.07 4.41 25.55
N GLY A 231 -38.55 3.21 25.28
CA GLY A 231 -39.48 2.96 24.16
C GLY A 231 -38.84 2.90 22.79
N ARG A 232 -37.49 2.97 22.70
CA ARG A 232 -36.74 2.73 21.45
C ARG A 232 -36.01 1.38 21.52
N GLU A 233 -35.88 0.76 20.41
CA GLU A 233 -35.14 -0.52 20.24
C GLU A 233 -33.98 -0.37 19.29
N LEU A 234 -33.00 -1.23 19.40
CA LEU A 234 -31.91 -1.34 18.43
C LEU A 234 -32.45 -1.90 17.11
N SER A 235 -31.91 -1.46 15.99
CA SER A 235 -32.37 -1.88 14.66
C SER A 235 -32.25 -3.39 14.42
N TYR A 236 -31.24 -4.03 15.00
CA TYR A 236 -31.08 -5.49 15.03
C TYR A 236 -30.08 -5.90 16.13
N PRO A 237 -30.14 -7.17 16.60
CA PRO A 237 -29.16 -7.69 17.55
C PRO A 237 -27.74 -7.59 16.98
N GLY A 238 -26.79 -7.15 17.78
CA GLY A 238 -25.38 -7.03 17.36
C GLY A 238 -25.07 -5.82 16.47
N VAL A 239 -25.97 -4.85 16.31
CA VAL A 239 -25.73 -3.61 15.52
C VAL A 239 -24.48 -2.84 15.96
N ALA A 240 -24.07 -2.98 17.22
CA ALA A 240 -22.86 -2.35 17.77
C ALA A 240 -21.57 -3.09 17.40
N ASN A 241 -21.64 -4.35 16.94
CA ASN A 241 -20.46 -5.17 16.68
C ASN A 241 -19.61 -4.56 15.54
N GLY A 242 -20.26 -3.98 14.53
CA GLY A 242 -19.57 -3.29 13.44
C GLY A 242 -18.77 -2.07 13.90
N VAL A 243 -19.31 -1.31 14.87
CA VAL A 243 -18.62 -0.16 15.46
C VAL A 243 -17.42 -0.63 16.28
N ALA A 244 -17.61 -1.64 17.14
CA ALA A 244 -16.55 -2.17 17.99
C ALA A 244 -15.41 -2.82 17.17
N GLY A 245 -15.73 -3.46 16.05
CA GLY A 245 -14.77 -4.12 15.18
C GLY A 245 -14.09 -3.23 14.12
N VAL A 246 -14.34 -1.92 14.12
CA VAL A 246 -13.88 -1.03 13.04
C VAL A 246 -12.37 -0.92 12.93
N LEU A 247 -11.63 -1.12 14.05
CA LEU A 247 -10.17 -1.05 14.08
C LEU A 247 -9.47 -2.31 13.57
N ALA A 248 -10.20 -3.41 13.33
CA ALA A 248 -9.64 -4.59 12.68
C ALA A 248 -9.43 -4.32 11.19
N GLU A 249 -8.25 -4.65 10.68
CA GLU A 249 -7.87 -4.45 9.29
C GLU A 249 -8.27 -3.06 8.77
N LEU A 250 -8.00 -2.03 9.59
CA LEU A 250 -8.28 -0.65 9.20
C LEU A 250 -7.18 -0.14 8.30
N GLU A 251 -7.54 0.15 7.05
CA GLU A 251 -6.64 0.70 6.04
C GLU A 251 -7.00 2.15 5.71
N LEU A 252 -6.01 2.90 5.23
CA LEU A 252 -6.22 4.22 4.64
C LEU A 252 -6.55 4.12 3.14
N ASP A 253 -7.24 5.13 2.63
CA ASP A 253 -7.34 5.41 1.19
C ASP A 253 -6.31 6.47 0.78
N ASP A 254 -6.04 7.45 1.67
CA ASP A 254 -5.03 8.48 1.44
C ASP A 254 -4.46 9.02 2.77
N ALA A 255 -3.24 9.57 2.73
CA ALA A 255 -2.57 10.23 3.83
C ALA A 255 -2.08 11.62 3.40
N GLN A 256 -2.24 12.60 4.28
CA GLN A 256 -1.84 14.00 4.07
C GLN A 256 -1.25 14.57 5.37
N THR A 257 -0.55 15.67 5.27
CA THR A 257 -0.07 16.38 6.46
C THR A 257 -1.19 17.14 7.16
N ARG A 258 -0.98 17.54 8.41
CA ARG A 258 -2.02 18.22 9.23
C ARG A 258 -2.46 19.57 8.69
N GLU A 259 -1.69 20.18 7.82
CA GLU A 259 -2.00 21.44 7.15
C GLU A 259 -3.32 21.40 6.39
N ILE A 260 -3.74 20.21 5.91
CA ILE A 260 -5.03 20.04 5.23
C ILE A 260 -6.23 20.42 6.10
N LEU A 261 -6.11 20.33 7.41
CA LEU A 261 -7.18 20.71 8.34
C LEU A 261 -7.37 22.23 8.42
N GLY A 262 -6.37 23.02 7.99
CA GLY A 262 -6.41 24.47 8.13
C GLY A 262 -6.25 24.95 9.59
N ALA A 263 -6.32 26.26 9.77
CA ALA A 263 -6.07 26.89 11.07
C ALA A 263 -7.22 26.69 12.08
N ASN A 264 -8.47 26.51 11.61
CA ASN A 264 -9.65 26.36 12.46
C ASN A 264 -10.56 25.22 11.95
N PRO A 265 -10.16 23.97 12.14
CA PRO A 265 -10.92 22.83 11.59
C PRO A 265 -12.23 22.55 12.30
N GLY A 266 -12.56 23.30 13.36
CA GLY A 266 -13.70 23.04 14.22
C GLY A 266 -13.46 21.90 15.23
N LYS A 267 -14.50 21.55 15.99
CA LYS A 267 -14.42 20.45 16.96
C LYS A 267 -14.65 19.12 16.24
N PRO A 268 -13.75 18.13 16.42
CA PRO A 268 -13.91 16.82 15.80
C PRO A 268 -14.99 15.98 16.48
N VAL A 269 -15.47 14.97 15.78
CA VAL A 269 -16.05 13.78 16.40
C VAL A 269 -14.90 12.96 16.97
N VAL A 270 -15.02 12.56 18.23
CA VAL A 270 -13.96 11.77 18.89
C VAL A 270 -14.50 10.38 19.21
N ALA A 271 -13.83 9.35 18.70
CA ALA A 271 -14.13 7.96 19.06
C ALA A 271 -12.93 7.36 19.81
N ARG A 272 -13.21 6.84 21.02
CA ARG A 272 -12.22 6.20 21.89
C ARG A 272 -12.54 4.72 22.04
N PHE A 273 -11.61 3.88 21.66
CA PHE A 273 -11.63 2.43 21.76
C PHE A 273 -10.70 2.00 22.90
N VAL A 274 -11.21 1.24 23.84
CA VAL A 274 -10.40 0.68 24.95
C VAL A 274 -10.41 -0.83 24.84
N THR A 275 -9.24 -1.43 24.91
CA THR A 275 -9.08 -2.88 24.85
C THR A 275 -9.09 -3.52 26.24
N THR A 276 -9.26 -4.82 26.31
CA THR A 276 -9.26 -5.60 27.58
C THR A 276 -7.90 -5.61 28.27
N ASP A 277 -6.82 -5.33 27.55
CA ASP A 277 -5.44 -5.29 28.01
C ASP A 277 -4.93 -3.85 28.24
N GLY A 278 -5.82 -2.86 28.19
CA GLY A 278 -5.53 -1.47 28.60
C GLY A 278 -5.00 -0.56 27.50
N LEU A 279 -4.88 -1.03 26.23
CA LEU A 279 -4.62 -0.13 25.13
C LEU A 279 -5.87 0.74 24.87
N ALA A 280 -5.68 2.03 24.68
CA ALA A 280 -6.72 2.94 24.21
C ALA A 280 -6.29 3.60 22.91
N VAL A 281 -7.14 3.50 21.88
CA VAL A 281 -6.96 4.21 20.60
C VAL A 281 -8.05 5.25 20.48
N GLU A 282 -7.66 6.49 20.29
CA GLU A 282 -8.55 7.62 20.06
C GLU A 282 -8.43 8.10 18.62
N THR A 283 -9.57 8.24 17.95
CA THR A 283 -9.65 8.83 16.62
C THR A 283 -10.36 10.16 16.70
N SER A 284 -9.83 11.17 16.03
CA SER A 284 -10.51 12.45 15.85
C SER A 284 -10.88 12.61 14.38
N ALA A 285 -12.15 12.93 14.11
CA ALA A 285 -12.69 13.03 12.77
C ALA A 285 -13.21 14.44 12.48
N TRP A 286 -12.72 15.06 11.41
CA TRP A 286 -13.17 16.35 10.91
C TRP A 286 -13.86 16.18 9.56
N ARG A 287 -15.03 16.78 9.41
CA ARG A 287 -15.75 16.80 8.13
C ARG A 287 -15.30 18.02 7.33
N LEU A 288 -14.61 17.78 6.23
CA LEU A 288 -14.22 18.79 5.24
C LEU A 288 -15.15 18.71 4.01
N PRO A 289 -15.13 19.69 3.10
CA PRO A 289 -15.99 19.69 1.90
C PRO A 289 -15.76 18.47 0.99
N ASP A 290 -14.53 17.94 0.95
CA ASP A 290 -14.09 16.82 0.12
C ASP A 290 -14.03 15.49 0.87
N GLY A 291 -14.58 15.41 2.10
CA GLY A 291 -14.67 14.17 2.86
C GLY A 291 -14.22 14.29 4.31
N THR A 292 -14.31 13.19 5.04
CA THR A 292 -13.92 13.15 6.46
C THR A 292 -12.42 12.82 6.58
N ARG A 293 -11.75 13.53 7.48
CA ARG A 293 -10.33 13.37 7.81
C ARG A 293 -10.16 12.84 9.21
N PHE A 294 -9.25 11.89 9.40
CA PHE A 294 -9.03 11.22 10.68
C PHE A 294 -7.60 11.39 11.17
N THR A 295 -7.43 11.52 12.47
CA THR A 295 -6.14 11.31 13.15
C THR A 295 -6.31 10.19 14.16
N PHE A 296 -5.18 9.55 14.52
CA PHE A 296 -5.14 8.45 15.48
C PHE A 296 -4.09 8.74 16.53
N ILE A 297 -4.45 8.50 17.80
CA ILE A 297 -3.55 8.59 18.95
C ILE A 297 -3.81 7.38 19.82
N ALA A 298 -2.76 6.71 20.25
CA ALA A 298 -2.84 5.59 21.17
C ALA A 298 -2.23 5.92 22.52
N SER A 299 -2.77 5.32 23.57
CA SER A 299 -2.26 5.40 24.95
C SER A 299 -2.46 4.08 25.69
N GLY A 300 -1.66 3.81 26.69
CA GLY A 300 -1.77 2.59 27.51
C GLY A 300 -0.65 2.56 28.55
N ASP A 301 -0.76 1.63 29.49
CA ASP A 301 0.23 1.39 30.52
C ASP A 301 0.83 -0.02 30.39
N GLY A 302 2.00 -0.28 30.95
CA GLY A 302 2.68 -1.58 30.88
C GLY A 302 2.94 -2.02 29.44
N ASP A 303 2.52 -3.25 29.07
CA ASP A 303 2.71 -3.80 27.72
C ASP A 303 1.93 -3.00 26.66
N ALA A 304 0.77 -2.47 27.01
CA ALA A 304 -0.03 -1.61 26.13
C ALA A 304 0.68 -0.28 25.78
N ALA A 305 1.57 0.23 26.63
CA ALA A 305 2.37 1.42 26.35
C ALA A 305 3.34 1.22 25.19
N THR A 306 3.91 0.03 25.06
CA THR A 306 4.80 -0.33 23.94
C THR A 306 4.05 -0.32 22.61
N GLU A 307 2.88 -0.95 22.58
CA GLU A 307 2.01 -0.96 21.39
C GLU A 307 1.51 0.45 21.04
N ALA A 308 1.09 1.24 22.05
CA ALA A 308 0.69 2.62 21.85
C ALA A 308 1.80 3.49 21.26
N THR A 309 3.04 3.32 21.76
CA THR A 309 4.22 4.01 21.23
C THR A 309 4.47 3.66 19.76
N ALA A 310 4.39 2.38 19.41
CA ALA A 310 4.56 1.94 18.02
C ALA A 310 3.46 2.50 17.09
N ILE A 311 2.20 2.51 17.53
CA ILE A 311 1.08 3.12 16.79
C ILE A 311 1.34 4.61 16.59
N ASN A 312 1.69 5.36 17.65
CA ASN A 312 1.92 6.79 17.58
C ASN A 312 3.14 7.15 16.70
N ALA A 313 4.20 6.36 16.75
CA ALA A 313 5.39 6.57 15.91
C ALA A 313 5.05 6.43 14.41
N ARG A 314 4.15 5.50 14.07
CA ARG A 314 3.73 5.24 12.69
C ARG A 314 2.67 6.21 12.20
N LEU A 315 1.67 6.51 13.03
CA LEU A 315 0.49 7.28 12.64
C LEU A 315 0.53 8.76 13.04
N GLY A 316 1.44 9.13 13.94
CA GLY A 316 1.56 10.50 14.43
C GLY A 316 1.94 11.50 13.33
N GLY A 317 1.35 12.70 13.39
CA GLY A 317 1.67 13.79 12.46
C GLY A 317 0.86 13.78 11.16
N TRP A 318 0.13 12.72 10.87
CA TRP A 318 -0.64 12.54 9.64
C TRP A 318 -2.14 12.68 9.84
N VAL A 319 -2.82 12.92 8.73
CA VAL A 319 -4.27 12.96 8.60
C VAL A 319 -4.68 12.02 7.48
N TYR A 320 -5.67 11.18 7.75
CA TYR A 320 -6.05 10.07 6.90
C TYR A 320 -7.44 10.20 6.33
N THR A 321 -7.65 9.73 5.13
CA THR A 321 -8.94 9.26 4.64
C THR A 321 -9.00 7.76 4.78
N VAL A 322 -10.16 7.24 5.15
CA VAL A 322 -10.42 5.80 5.25
C VAL A 322 -11.64 5.45 4.41
N PRO A 323 -11.83 4.18 4.03
CA PRO A 323 -13.01 3.74 3.29
C PRO A 323 -14.31 4.20 3.94
N SER A 324 -15.29 4.62 3.14
CA SER A 324 -16.53 5.25 3.62
C SER A 324 -17.26 4.43 4.68
N TYR A 325 -17.32 3.11 4.50
CA TYR A 325 -17.97 2.21 5.48
C TYR A 325 -17.25 2.18 6.83
N LYS A 326 -15.91 2.33 6.87
CA LYS A 326 -15.11 2.48 8.10
C LYS A 326 -15.32 3.86 8.71
N ALA A 327 -15.32 4.91 7.89
CA ALA A 327 -15.59 6.28 8.34
C ALA A 327 -16.95 6.40 9.01
N GLU A 328 -17.99 5.79 8.46
CA GLU A 328 -19.32 5.72 9.04
C GLU A 328 -19.32 5.04 10.41
N GLN A 329 -18.59 3.94 10.58
CA GLN A 329 -18.50 3.26 11.87
C GLN A 329 -17.74 4.10 12.92
N LEU A 330 -16.64 4.76 12.51
CA LEU A 330 -15.84 5.63 13.38
C LEU A 330 -16.58 6.89 13.85
N THR A 331 -17.62 7.30 13.14
CA THR A 331 -18.43 8.49 13.46
C THR A 331 -19.90 8.16 13.71
N ARG A 332 -20.21 6.92 14.07
CA ARG A 332 -21.58 6.43 14.27
C ARG A 332 -22.26 7.17 15.42
N ARG A 333 -23.54 7.52 15.23
CA ARG A 333 -24.41 8.14 16.24
C ARG A 333 -25.34 7.10 16.87
N LEU A 334 -25.75 7.35 18.12
CA LEU A 334 -26.71 6.47 18.81
C LEU A 334 -28.02 6.31 18.00
N GLN A 335 -28.55 7.39 17.47
CA GLN A 335 -29.79 7.36 16.69
C GLN A 335 -29.73 6.48 15.43
N GLU A 336 -28.55 6.30 14.84
CA GLU A 336 -28.34 5.47 13.65
C GLU A 336 -28.30 3.97 13.97
N LEU A 337 -28.20 3.62 15.26
CA LEU A 337 -28.28 2.23 15.73
C LEU A 337 -29.72 1.83 16.12
N LEU A 338 -30.63 2.79 16.20
CA LEU A 338 -32.03 2.56 16.65
C LEU A 338 -32.91 2.18 15.45
N ALA A 339 -33.89 1.31 15.72
CA ALA A 339 -34.97 1.04 14.78
C ALA A 339 -35.75 2.33 14.45
N PRO A 340 -36.33 2.45 13.24
CA PRO A 340 -37.21 3.55 12.93
C PRO A 340 -38.29 3.71 14.03
N ALA A 341 -38.62 4.93 14.40
CA ALA A 341 -39.71 5.16 15.34
C ALA A 341 -41.00 4.58 14.76
N SER A 342 -41.67 3.71 15.52
CA SER A 342 -43.00 3.25 15.14
C SER A 342 -43.91 4.49 15.04
N THR A 343 -44.38 4.78 13.83
CA THR A 343 -45.40 5.82 13.65
C THR A 343 -46.64 5.31 14.36
N PRO A 344 -47.25 6.08 15.25
CA PRO A 344 -48.46 5.72 15.99
C PRO A 344 -49.66 5.45 15.07
#